data_012046026e1ff2bef2dfde49c0408141
#
_entry.id   012046026e1ff2bef2dfde49c0408141
#
_cell.length_a   1.000
_cell.length_b   1.000
_cell.length_c   1.000
_cell.angle_alpha   90.00
_cell.angle_beta   90.00
_cell.angle_gamma   90.00
#
_symmetry.space_group_name_H-M   'P 1'
#
loop_
_entity.id
_entity.type
_entity.pdbx_description
1 polymer ?
#
loop_
_entity_poly.entity_id
_entity_poly.type
_entity_poly.pdbx_seq_one_letter_code
_entity_poly.pdbx_strand_id
1 'polypeptide(L)'
;MDSALEYEKKHVHEVYEDIASHFSSTRYKPWPVVDQFLRRLPPGSVGLDVGCGNGKNLTVNKDVFIIASDRSNALVEIAHRHPPHSAIVADTLSLPHPSDLFDFAISIAVIHHLSSNARRVQAIREILQTLRPPCKSRRRGGEKEGGGQALIFVWALEQKGSRRGWDRGHEQDVLVPWVLKPDVASKSKPEVQMPDPPISTTYHRYYHLYRDGELQEDAIAAGARIVESGYDRDNWWVILSRQD
;
A
#
# COMPACT_ATOMS: atom_id res chain seq x y z
N MET A 1 -17.00 -10.34 -18.89
CA MET A 1 -16.28 -9.26 -18.18
C MET A 1 -16.01 -9.74 -16.78
N ASP A 2 -14.83 -9.52 -16.27
CA ASP A 2 -14.46 -9.97 -14.93
C ASP A 2 -15.20 -9.12 -13.88
N SER A 3 -16.11 -9.76 -13.14
CA SER A 3 -16.92 -9.08 -12.11
C SER A 3 -16.05 -8.43 -11.01
N ALA A 4 -14.87 -8.98 -10.75
CA ALA A 4 -13.90 -8.43 -9.79
C ALA A 4 -13.33 -7.07 -10.25
N LEU A 5 -13.02 -6.95 -11.54
CA LEU A 5 -12.48 -5.70 -12.10
C LEU A 5 -13.51 -4.55 -12.01
N GLU A 6 -14.76 -4.82 -12.38
CA GLU A 6 -15.86 -3.82 -12.29
C GLU A 6 -16.13 -3.43 -10.83
N TYR A 7 -16.07 -4.40 -9.93
CA TYR A 7 -16.28 -4.17 -8.50
C TYR A 7 -15.16 -3.30 -7.89
N GLU A 8 -13.90 -3.63 -8.18
CA GLU A 8 -12.74 -2.86 -7.73
C GLU A 8 -12.71 -1.46 -8.35
N LYS A 9 -13.09 -1.33 -9.64
CA LYS A 9 -13.22 -0.03 -10.29
C LYS A 9 -14.14 0.88 -9.51
N LYS A 10 -15.35 0.41 -9.19
CA LYS A 10 -16.39 1.17 -8.51
C LYS A 10 -16.06 1.46 -7.03
N HIS A 11 -15.53 0.46 -6.30
CA HIS A 11 -15.39 0.53 -4.86
C HIS A 11 -13.95 0.78 -4.37
N VAL A 12 -12.98 0.90 -5.30
CA VAL A 12 -11.60 1.24 -4.98
C VAL A 12 -11.11 2.38 -5.87
N HIS A 13 -10.98 2.17 -7.18
CA HIS A 13 -10.26 3.10 -8.04
C HIS A 13 -10.94 4.47 -8.16
N GLU A 14 -12.23 4.49 -8.48
CA GLU A 14 -13.02 5.73 -8.57
C GLU A 14 -13.09 6.45 -7.21
N VAL A 15 -13.23 5.69 -6.13
CA VAL A 15 -13.30 6.28 -4.78
C VAL A 15 -11.99 6.95 -4.40
N TYR A 16 -10.83 6.31 -4.62
CA TYR A 16 -9.53 6.92 -4.27
C TYR A 16 -9.19 8.11 -5.17
N GLU A 17 -9.64 8.12 -6.43
CA GLU A 17 -9.52 9.29 -7.30
C GLU A 17 -10.30 10.48 -6.73
N ASP A 18 -11.55 10.27 -6.32
CA ASP A 18 -12.43 11.32 -5.79
C ASP A 18 -11.97 11.85 -4.43
N ILE A 19 -11.47 10.99 -3.55
CA ILE A 19 -11.10 11.39 -2.18
C ILE A 19 -9.62 11.80 -2.03
N ALA A 20 -8.82 11.79 -3.08
CA ALA A 20 -7.35 11.91 -3.04
C ALA A 20 -6.84 13.09 -2.18
N SER A 21 -7.41 14.28 -2.35
CA SER A 21 -7.01 15.47 -1.61
C SER A 21 -7.26 15.32 -0.09
N HIS A 22 -8.47 14.89 0.28
CA HIS A 22 -8.83 14.68 1.69
C HIS A 22 -8.09 13.50 2.31
N PHE A 23 -7.85 12.44 1.54
CA PHE A 23 -7.02 11.31 1.96
C PHE A 23 -5.60 11.78 2.28
N SER A 24 -4.99 12.58 1.41
CA SER A 24 -3.65 13.11 1.59
C SER A 24 -3.53 13.96 2.86
N SER A 25 -4.49 14.84 3.13
CA SER A 25 -4.47 15.70 4.32
C SER A 25 -4.52 14.94 5.65
N THR A 26 -5.02 13.70 5.65
CA THR A 26 -5.19 12.88 6.86
C THR A 26 -4.15 11.76 7.01
N ARG A 27 -3.26 11.54 6.05
CA ARG A 27 -2.33 10.39 5.98
C ARG A 27 -0.89 10.84 5.71
N TYR A 28 -0.24 11.45 6.70
CA TYR A 28 1.08 12.07 6.53
C TYR A 28 2.23 11.37 7.27
N LYS A 29 1.94 10.43 8.20
CA LYS A 29 2.98 9.73 8.96
C LYS A 29 3.16 8.29 8.47
N PRO A 30 4.40 7.86 8.19
CA PRO A 30 4.72 6.45 7.99
C PRO A 30 4.42 5.62 9.24
N TRP A 31 4.13 4.34 9.07
CA TRP A 31 3.99 3.41 10.19
C TRP A 31 5.38 2.97 10.70
N PRO A 32 5.53 2.64 12.01
CA PRO A 32 6.83 2.36 12.60
C PRO A 32 7.63 1.25 11.91
N VAL A 33 6.98 0.14 11.55
CA VAL A 33 7.64 -0.98 10.84
C VAL A 33 8.09 -0.55 9.44
N VAL A 34 7.29 0.27 8.74
CA VAL A 34 7.66 0.81 7.41
C VAL A 34 8.84 1.76 7.52
N ASP A 35 8.82 2.67 8.49
CA ASP A 35 9.93 3.59 8.77
C ASP A 35 11.23 2.80 9.08
N GLN A 36 11.13 1.79 9.94
CA GLN A 36 12.26 0.95 10.30
C GLN A 36 12.80 0.16 9.10
N PHE A 37 11.93 -0.43 8.27
CA PHE A 37 12.35 -1.15 7.07
C PHE A 37 13.10 -0.24 6.10
N LEU A 38 12.54 0.93 5.78
CA LEU A 38 13.16 1.87 4.86
C LEU A 38 14.50 2.42 5.38
N ARG A 39 14.62 2.72 6.67
CA ARG A 39 15.88 3.24 7.26
C ARG A 39 16.99 2.22 7.34
N ARG A 40 16.70 0.92 7.31
CA ARG A 40 17.72 -0.15 7.31
C ARG A 40 18.33 -0.40 5.92
N LEU A 41 17.74 0.15 4.88
CA LEU A 41 18.23 -0.04 3.51
C LEU A 41 19.60 0.61 3.32
N PRO A 42 20.53 -0.07 2.64
CA PRO A 42 21.83 0.50 2.34
C PRO A 42 21.70 1.78 1.49
N PRO A 43 22.57 2.79 1.70
CA PRO A 43 22.66 3.94 0.83
C PRO A 43 22.84 3.56 -0.64
N GLY A 44 22.13 4.25 -1.53
CA GLY A 44 22.13 3.98 -2.96
C GLY A 44 21.19 2.87 -3.41
N SER A 45 20.44 2.24 -2.48
CA SER A 45 19.40 1.26 -2.86
C SER A 45 18.32 1.90 -3.72
N VAL A 46 17.86 1.17 -4.73
CA VAL A 46 16.76 1.58 -5.63
C VAL A 46 15.58 0.64 -5.45
N GLY A 47 14.38 1.18 -5.24
CA GLY A 47 13.21 0.36 -5.00
C GLY A 47 11.89 0.97 -5.45
N LEU A 48 10.82 0.27 -5.11
CA LEU A 48 9.46 0.59 -5.50
C LEU A 48 8.58 0.91 -4.27
N ASP A 49 7.65 1.86 -4.43
CA ASP A 49 6.48 2.02 -3.55
C ASP A 49 5.23 1.76 -4.40
N VAL A 50 4.67 0.55 -4.28
CA VAL A 50 3.56 0.05 -5.09
C VAL A 50 2.24 0.31 -4.37
N GLY A 51 1.43 1.24 -4.93
CA GLY A 51 0.27 1.82 -4.27
C GLY A 51 0.70 2.91 -3.29
N CYS A 52 1.51 3.85 -3.76
CA CYS A 52 2.18 4.86 -2.94
C CYS A 52 1.24 5.88 -2.28
N GLY A 53 -0.01 5.96 -2.76
CA GLY A 53 -0.94 6.98 -2.34
C GLY A 53 -0.36 8.39 -2.54
N ASN A 54 -0.35 9.19 -1.47
CA ASN A 54 0.20 10.54 -1.49
C ASN A 54 1.73 10.63 -1.39
N GLY A 55 2.45 9.51 -1.44
CA GLY A 55 3.91 9.49 -1.38
C GLY A 55 4.53 9.68 0.00
N LYS A 56 3.77 9.54 1.09
CA LYS A 56 4.26 9.78 2.47
C LYS A 56 5.50 8.97 2.87
N ASN A 57 5.74 7.83 2.23
CA ASN A 57 6.88 6.95 2.53
C ASN A 57 8.16 7.36 1.78
N LEU A 58 8.05 8.16 0.72
CA LEU A 58 9.16 8.51 -0.17
C LEU A 58 10.28 9.27 0.54
N THR A 59 9.95 10.07 1.53
CA THR A 59 10.91 10.93 2.23
C THR A 59 11.51 10.33 3.50
N VAL A 60 11.21 9.06 3.82
CA VAL A 60 11.65 8.41 5.07
C VAL A 60 13.16 8.19 5.09
N ASN A 61 13.72 7.71 3.98
CA ASN A 61 15.17 7.52 3.84
C ASN A 61 15.66 8.31 2.62
N LYS A 62 16.55 9.28 2.87
CA LYS A 62 17.08 10.18 1.83
C LYS A 62 18.24 9.55 1.03
N ASP A 63 18.77 8.43 1.51
CA ASP A 63 19.93 7.75 0.91
C ASP A 63 19.49 6.68 -0.10
N VAL A 64 18.20 6.52 -0.35
CA VAL A 64 17.64 5.58 -1.33
C VAL A 64 16.84 6.31 -2.41
N PHE A 65 16.67 5.67 -3.57
CA PHE A 65 15.80 6.18 -4.63
C PHE A 65 14.57 5.29 -4.77
N ILE A 66 13.37 5.90 -4.80
CA ILE A 66 12.10 5.18 -4.88
C ILE A 66 11.36 5.59 -6.15
N ILE A 67 10.94 4.60 -6.94
CA ILE A 67 9.95 4.79 -8.01
C ILE A 67 8.59 4.41 -7.43
N ALA A 68 7.75 5.40 -7.26
CA ALA A 68 6.42 5.24 -6.71
C ALA A 68 5.39 4.97 -7.82
N SER A 69 4.37 4.20 -7.51
CA SER A 69 3.25 3.99 -8.42
C SER A 69 1.94 3.93 -7.66
N ASP A 70 0.89 4.47 -8.26
CA ASP A 70 -0.49 4.35 -7.78
C ASP A 70 -1.43 4.28 -8.97
N ARG A 71 -2.61 3.70 -8.78
CA ARG A 71 -3.63 3.65 -9.84
C ARG A 71 -4.37 4.98 -9.98
N SER A 72 -4.48 5.76 -8.92
CA SER A 72 -5.11 7.08 -8.92
C SER A 72 -4.16 8.13 -9.47
N ASN A 73 -4.57 8.80 -10.55
CA ASN A 73 -3.82 9.93 -11.12
C ASN A 73 -3.71 11.08 -10.12
N ALA A 74 -4.78 11.38 -9.41
CA ALA A 74 -4.81 12.44 -8.42
C ALA A 74 -3.84 12.19 -7.25
N LEU A 75 -3.68 10.94 -6.80
CA LEU A 75 -2.68 10.59 -5.78
C LEU A 75 -1.25 10.67 -6.32
N VAL A 76 -1.01 10.22 -7.55
CA VAL A 76 0.29 10.32 -8.22
C VAL A 76 0.73 11.78 -8.37
N GLU A 77 -0.16 12.69 -8.74
CA GLU A 77 0.14 14.13 -8.81
C GLU A 77 0.57 14.71 -7.46
N ILE A 78 -0.03 14.22 -6.36
CA ILE A 78 0.39 14.60 -5.01
C ILE A 78 1.76 14.02 -4.68
N ALA A 79 2.00 12.73 -5.00
CA ALA A 79 3.25 12.03 -4.73
C ALA A 79 4.44 12.63 -5.49
N HIS A 80 4.23 13.20 -6.69
CA HIS A 80 5.26 13.92 -7.45
C HIS A 80 5.89 15.11 -6.71
N ARG A 81 5.26 15.60 -5.65
CA ARG A 81 5.78 16.72 -4.84
C ARG A 81 6.91 16.31 -3.89
N HIS A 82 7.41 15.08 -3.98
CA HIS A 82 8.47 14.54 -3.13
C HIS A 82 9.77 14.25 -3.92
N PRO A 83 10.51 15.29 -4.41
CA PRO A 83 11.79 15.08 -5.09
C PRO A 83 12.81 14.47 -4.12
N PRO A 84 13.79 13.69 -4.60
CA PRO A 84 14.09 13.39 -6.01
C PRO A 84 13.31 12.21 -6.58
N HIS A 85 12.36 11.64 -5.86
CA HIS A 85 11.62 10.43 -6.22
C HIS A 85 10.70 10.65 -7.42
N SER A 86 10.44 9.57 -8.17
CA SER A 86 9.49 9.58 -9.30
C SER A 86 8.20 8.90 -8.88
N ALA A 87 7.07 9.36 -9.43
CA ALA A 87 5.78 8.71 -9.26
C ALA A 87 5.10 8.53 -10.64
N ILE A 88 4.46 7.39 -10.87
CA ILE A 88 3.79 7.06 -12.14
C ILE A 88 2.42 6.45 -11.88
N VAL A 89 1.50 6.61 -12.83
CA VAL A 89 0.23 5.89 -12.81
C VAL A 89 0.45 4.46 -13.29
N ALA A 90 0.18 3.47 -12.44
CA ALA A 90 0.34 2.06 -12.79
C ALA A 90 -0.61 1.15 -12.00
N ASP A 91 -0.88 -0.02 -12.56
CA ASP A 91 -1.67 -1.08 -11.94
C ASP A 91 -0.75 -2.07 -11.20
N THR A 92 -1.03 -2.34 -9.94
CA THR A 92 -0.29 -3.34 -9.13
C THR A 92 -0.31 -4.75 -9.75
N LEU A 93 -1.32 -5.05 -10.56
CA LEU A 93 -1.46 -6.34 -11.25
C LEU A 93 -0.70 -6.42 -12.58
N SER A 94 -0.07 -5.32 -13.00
CA SER A 94 0.73 -5.24 -14.24
C SER A 94 1.73 -4.09 -14.09
N LEU A 95 2.78 -4.31 -13.31
CA LEU A 95 3.78 -3.28 -13.03
C LEU A 95 4.64 -3.02 -14.27
N PRO A 96 4.82 -1.75 -14.68
CA PRO A 96 5.59 -1.39 -15.87
C PRO A 96 7.10 -1.31 -15.55
N HIS A 97 7.60 -2.24 -14.74
CA HIS A 97 8.97 -2.26 -14.28
C HIS A 97 9.70 -3.50 -14.77
N PRO A 98 11.02 -3.42 -15.05
CA PRO A 98 11.80 -4.58 -15.41
C PRO A 98 11.88 -5.57 -14.25
N SER A 99 11.98 -6.86 -14.60
CA SER A 99 12.24 -7.93 -13.62
C SER A 99 13.68 -7.87 -13.11
N ASP A 100 13.92 -8.45 -11.94
CA ASP A 100 15.25 -8.75 -11.41
C ASP A 100 16.14 -7.53 -11.09
N LEU A 101 15.55 -6.36 -10.88
CA LEU A 101 16.31 -5.10 -10.81
C LEU A 101 16.36 -4.47 -9.41
N PHE A 102 15.26 -4.46 -8.66
CA PHE A 102 15.13 -3.62 -7.49
C PHE A 102 15.66 -4.25 -6.21
N ASP A 103 16.30 -3.44 -5.38
CA ASP A 103 16.83 -3.83 -4.07
C ASP A 103 15.71 -4.03 -3.05
N PHE A 104 14.62 -3.29 -3.20
CA PHE A 104 13.46 -3.40 -2.32
C PHE A 104 12.16 -2.98 -3.01
N ALA A 105 11.05 -3.38 -2.40
CA ALA A 105 9.72 -2.85 -2.69
C ALA A 105 8.92 -2.69 -1.40
N ILE A 106 8.00 -1.76 -1.38
CA ILE A 106 6.97 -1.67 -0.34
C ILE A 106 5.59 -1.64 -0.98
N SER A 107 4.60 -2.26 -0.33
CA SER A 107 3.18 -2.19 -0.70
C SER A 107 2.34 -2.09 0.57
N ILE A 108 1.96 -0.86 0.92
CA ILE A 108 1.44 -0.52 2.23
C ILE A 108 -0.05 -0.19 2.16
N ALA A 109 -0.89 -1.11 2.63
CA ALA A 109 -2.35 -0.98 2.63
C ALA A 109 -2.93 -0.90 1.21
N VAL A 110 -2.50 -1.80 0.32
CA VAL A 110 -2.86 -1.83 -1.10
C VAL A 110 -3.57 -3.11 -1.49
N ILE A 111 -2.92 -4.28 -1.37
CA ILE A 111 -3.41 -5.54 -1.93
C ILE A 111 -4.73 -6.01 -1.30
N HIS A 112 -5.06 -5.54 -0.10
CA HIS A 112 -6.35 -5.79 0.54
C HIS A 112 -7.55 -5.10 -0.14
N HIS A 113 -7.30 -4.26 -1.14
CA HIS A 113 -8.33 -3.71 -2.00
C HIS A 113 -8.68 -4.60 -3.21
N LEU A 114 -7.91 -5.67 -3.43
CA LEU A 114 -8.17 -6.63 -4.49
C LEU A 114 -9.20 -7.67 -4.02
N SER A 115 -10.28 -7.81 -4.78
CA SER A 115 -11.51 -8.48 -4.36
C SER A 115 -11.48 -10.00 -4.45
N SER A 116 -10.39 -10.58 -4.95
CA SER A 116 -10.23 -12.03 -4.97
C SER A 116 -8.83 -12.47 -4.56
N ASN A 117 -8.72 -13.65 -3.94
CA ASN A 117 -7.44 -14.25 -3.54
C ASN A 117 -6.47 -14.35 -4.73
N ALA A 118 -6.93 -14.82 -5.90
CA ALA A 118 -6.08 -14.95 -7.09
C ALA A 118 -5.44 -13.60 -7.49
N ARG A 119 -6.17 -12.48 -7.35
CA ARG A 119 -5.66 -11.13 -7.67
C ARG A 119 -4.69 -10.65 -6.60
N ARG A 120 -4.93 -10.93 -5.32
CA ARG A 120 -4.00 -10.62 -4.23
C ARG A 120 -2.68 -11.36 -4.40
N VAL A 121 -2.73 -12.67 -4.68
CA VAL A 121 -1.55 -13.50 -5.00
C VAL A 121 -0.82 -13.01 -6.25
N GLN A 122 -1.55 -12.61 -7.31
CA GLN A 122 -0.95 -12.02 -8.50
C GLN A 122 -0.19 -10.74 -8.17
N ALA A 123 -0.78 -9.82 -7.41
CA ALA A 123 -0.11 -8.57 -7.02
C ALA A 123 1.20 -8.82 -6.27
N ILE A 124 1.22 -9.79 -5.35
CA ILE A 124 2.45 -10.18 -4.66
C ILE A 124 3.48 -10.74 -5.66
N ARG A 125 3.05 -11.56 -6.63
CA ARG A 125 3.93 -12.13 -7.66
C ARG A 125 4.54 -11.05 -8.56
N GLU A 126 3.74 -10.06 -8.98
CA GLU A 126 4.22 -8.91 -9.76
C GLU A 126 5.33 -8.15 -9.00
N ILE A 127 5.11 -7.88 -7.71
CA ILE A 127 6.12 -7.23 -6.85
C ILE A 127 7.38 -8.08 -6.75
N LEU A 128 7.26 -9.39 -6.49
CA LEU A 128 8.40 -10.30 -6.37
C LEU A 128 9.24 -10.36 -7.65
N GLN A 129 8.61 -10.36 -8.83
CA GLN A 129 9.32 -10.40 -10.12
C GLN A 129 10.23 -9.20 -10.33
N THR A 130 9.90 -8.05 -9.78
CA THR A 130 10.74 -6.84 -9.90
C THR A 130 11.99 -6.89 -9.03
N LEU A 131 11.99 -7.69 -7.96
CA LEU A 131 13.08 -7.76 -7.01
C LEU A 131 14.30 -8.49 -7.58
N ARG A 132 15.47 -7.99 -7.27
CA ARG A 132 16.73 -8.65 -7.57
C ARG A 132 16.78 -10.04 -6.93
N PRO A 133 17.12 -11.11 -7.70
CA PRO A 133 17.25 -12.44 -7.14
C PRO A 133 18.41 -12.52 -6.13
N PRO A 134 18.40 -13.51 -5.24
CA PRO A 134 19.54 -13.77 -4.36
C PRO A 134 20.81 -14.03 -5.17
N CYS A 135 21.93 -13.43 -4.78
CA CYS A 135 23.19 -13.66 -5.46
C CYS A 135 23.72 -15.07 -5.14
N LYS A 136 24.02 -15.86 -6.19
CA LYS A 136 24.59 -17.20 -6.03
C LYS A 136 26.10 -17.16 -5.69
N SER A 137 26.77 -16.01 -5.87
CA SER A 137 28.19 -15.86 -5.59
C SER A 137 28.42 -15.46 -4.12
N ARG A 138 29.45 -16.06 -3.49
CA ARG A 138 29.91 -15.63 -2.17
C ARG A 138 30.85 -14.43 -2.35
N ARG A 139 30.61 -13.32 -1.66
CA ARG A 139 31.66 -12.29 -1.49
C ARG A 139 32.87 -12.91 -0.77
N ARG A 140 34.07 -12.32 -1.01
CA ARG A 140 35.25 -12.61 -0.19
C ARG A 140 34.91 -12.31 1.28
N GLY A 141 34.64 -13.34 2.08
CA GLY A 141 34.15 -13.22 3.46
C GLY A 141 33.00 -14.16 3.82
N GLY A 142 32.40 -14.89 2.84
CA GLY A 142 31.49 -16.00 3.12
C GLY A 142 30.00 -15.63 3.24
N GLU A 143 29.63 -14.37 3.26
CA GLU A 143 28.23 -13.95 3.29
C GLU A 143 27.63 -13.95 1.88
N LYS A 144 26.46 -14.60 1.73
CA LYS A 144 25.66 -14.48 0.50
C LYS A 144 25.10 -13.06 0.44
N GLU A 145 25.29 -12.39 -0.67
CA GLU A 145 24.59 -11.12 -0.93
C GLU A 145 23.09 -11.42 -0.98
N GLY A 146 22.32 -10.85 -0.06
CA GLY A 146 20.86 -11.01 -0.03
C GLY A 146 20.25 -10.45 -1.30
N GLY A 147 19.21 -11.13 -1.83
CA GLY A 147 18.36 -10.59 -2.90
C GLY A 147 17.54 -9.38 -2.42
N GLY A 148 16.77 -8.80 -3.34
CA GLY A 148 15.81 -7.76 -3.02
C GLY A 148 14.72 -8.26 -2.05
N GLN A 149 14.20 -7.36 -1.24
CA GLN A 149 13.15 -7.65 -0.25
C GLN A 149 11.92 -6.78 -0.48
N ALA A 150 10.72 -7.33 -0.22
CA ALA A 150 9.49 -6.55 -0.21
C ALA A 150 8.85 -6.54 1.17
N LEU A 151 8.35 -5.39 1.59
CA LEU A 151 7.50 -5.25 2.77
C LEU A 151 6.05 -5.04 2.32
N ILE A 152 5.16 -5.91 2.75
CA ILE A 152 3.72 -5.82 2.46
C ILE A 152 2.95 -5.66 3.76
N PHE A 153 2.02 -4.70 3.79
CA PHE A 153 1.10 -4.43 4.90
C PHE A 153 -0.35 -4.54 4.44
N VAL A 154 -1.18 -5.19 5.24
CA VAL A 154 -2.63 -5.32 5.00
C VAL A 154 -3.41 -5.10 6.28
N TRP A 155 -4.65 -4.68 6.20
CA TRP A 155 -5.54 -4.58 7.36
C TRP A 155 -5.86 -5.98 7.89
N ALA A 156 -5.76 -6.13 9.20
CA ALA A 156 -6.12 -7.34 9.91
C ALA A 156 -7.65 -7.43 10.14
N LEU A 157 -8.16 -8.66 10.19
CA LEU A 157 -9.51 -8.94 10.69
C LEU A 157 -9.54 -8.79 12.22
N GLU A 158 -8.48 -9.23 12.89
CA GLU A 158 -8.33 -9.17 14.33
C GLU A 158 -7.91 -7.76 14.78
N GLN A 159 -8.89 -6.91 15.05
CA GLN A 159 -8.70 -5.50 15.44
C GLN A 159 -9.25 -5.23 16.85
N LYS A 160 -8.75 -5.95 17.84
CA LYS A 160 -9.27 -5.93 19.22
C LYS A 160 -9.26 -4.55 19.91
N GLY A 161 -8.36 -3.65 19.49
CA GLY A 161 -8.26 -2.28 20.01
C GLY A 161 -8.95 -1.22 19.15
N SER A 162 -9.50 -1.60 18.03
CA SER A 162 -10.12 -0.69 17.06
C SER A 162 -11.56 -0.34 17.46
N ARG A 163 -11.98 0.90 17.17
CA ARG A 163 -13.39 1.33 17.32
C ARG A 163 -14.34 0.53 16.42
N ARG A 164 -13.85 -0.20 15.42
CA ARG A 164 -14.65 -0.98 14.49
C ARG A 164 -15.02 -2.34 15.04
N GLY A 165 -14.21 -2.87 15.98
CA GLY A 165 -14.51 -4.10 16.72
C GLY A 165 -14.53 -5.36 15.85
N TRP A 166 -13.85 -5.37 14.70
CA TRP A 166 -13.70 -6.58 13.89
C TRP A 166 -12.80 -7.58 14.61
N ASP A 167 -13.18 -8.85 14.56
CA ASP A 167 -12.42 -9.96 15.15
C ASP A 167 -12.79 -11.28 14.45
N ARG A 168 -12.15 -12.37 14.84
CA ARG A 168 -12.38 -13.71 14.31
C ARG A 168 -13.87 -14.05 14.26
N GLY A 169 -14.32 -14.57 13.12
CA GLY A 169 -15.71 -14.93 12.86
C GLY A 169 -16.55 -13.83 12.21
N HIS A 170 -16.01 -12.62 12.03
CA HIS A 170 -16.64 -11.59 11.20
C HIS A 170 -16.32 -11.79 9.71
N GLU A 171 -17.13 -11.15 8.85
CA GLU A 171 -16.89 -11.10 7.41
C GLU A 171 -15.56 -10.40 7.11
N GLN A 172 -14.78 -10.99 6.20
CA GLN A 172 -13.51 -10.42 5.77
C GLN A 172 -13.70 -9.34 4.70
N ASP A 173 -14.73 -9.49 3.85
CA ASP A 173 -15.00 -8.57 2.74
C ASP A 173 -15.97 -7.48 3.18
N VAL A 174 -15.48 -6.26 3.33
CA VAL A 174 -16.24 -5.16 3.93
C VAL A 174 -16.18 -3.89 3.09
N LEU A 175 -17.25 -3.11 3.15
CA LEU A 175 -17.29 -1.76 2.63
C LEU A 175 -17.09 -0.75 3.78
N VAL A 176 -15.97 -0.05 3.74
CA VAL A 176 -15.58 0.90 4.77
C VAL A 176 -15.97 2.32 4.38
N PRO A 177 -16.81 3.00 5.14
CA PRO A 177 -17.23 4.35 4.81
C PRO A 177 -16.08 5.36 4.95
N TRP A 178 -16.07 6.33 4.04
CA TRP A 178 -15.23 7.51 4.06
C TRP A 178 -16.13 8.75 3.90
N VAL A 179 -16.23 9.53 4.96
CA VAL A 179 -17.07 10.73 4.99
C VAL A 179 -16.23 11.95 4.62
N LEU A 180 -16.53 12.58 3.49
CA LEU A 180 -16.03 13.92 3.18
C LEU A 180 -16.87 14.93 3.96
N LYS A 181 -16.21 15.61 4.91
CA LYS A 181 -16.82 16.81 5.51
C LYS A 181 -16.65 17.95 4.52
N PRO A 182 -17.69 18.76 4.31
CA PRO A 182 -17.51 19.98 3.53
C PRO A 182 -16.40 20.82 4.15
N ASP A 183 -15.52 21.37 3.31
CA ASP A 183 -14.58 22.39 3.76
C ASP A 183 -15.39 23.55 4.31
N VAL A 184 -15.32 23.75 5.63
CA VAL A 184 -15.77 24.99 6.25
C VAL A 184 -14.75 26.04 5.82
N ALA A 185 -14.95 26.57 4.61
CA ALA A 185 -14.14 27.62 4.04
C ALA A 185 -14.00 28.75 5.06
N SER A 186 -12.75 29.07 5.33
CA SER A 186 -12.22 30.29 5.95
C SER A 186 -13.27 31.25 6.53
N LYS A 187 -13.12 31.48 7.84
CA LYS A 187 -13.83 32.54 8.58
C LYS A 187 -13.63 33.93 7.92
N SER A 188 -14.42 34.20 6.91
CA SER A 188 -14.74 35.60 6.50
C SER A 188 -16.24 35.73 6.70
N LYS A 189 -16.62 36.52 7.71
CA LYS A 189 -18.00 36.97 7.88
C LYS A 189 -18.50 37.61 6.58
N PRO A 190 -19.72 37.28 6.07
CA PRO A 190 -20.89 37.94 6.56
C PRO A 190 -22.08 37.03 6.84
N GLU A 191 -22.97 37.53 7.69
CA GLU A 191 -24.29 37.04 8.00
C GLU A 191 -25.16 36.92 6.72
N VAL A 192 -25.25 35.71 6.18
CA VAL A 192 -26.38 35.30 5.38
C VAL A 192 -26.76 33.91 5.83
N GLN A 193 -27.93 33.74 6.37
CA GLN A 193 -28.53 32.46 6.73
C GLN A 193 -28.58 31.58 5.49
N MET A 194 -27.74 30.52 5.46
CA MET A 194 -27.83 29.46 4.46
C MET A 194 -28.87 28.46 4.91
N PRO A 195 -29.82 28.06 4.03
CA PRO A 195 -30.98 27.29 4.46
C PRO A 195 -30.72 25.81 4.75
N ASP A 196 -29.61 25.19 4.35
CA ASP A 196 -29.33 23.79 4.63
C ASP A 196 -27.87 23.53 5.03
N PRO A 197 -27.60 22.59 5.97
CA PRO A 197 -26.24 22.16 6.25
C PRO A 197 -25.63 21.51 5.00
N PRO A 198 -24.36 21.76 4.68
CA PRO A 198 -23.72 21.18 3.51
C PRO A 198 -23.75 19.67 3.56
N ILE A 199 -24.24 19.04 2.49
CA ILE A 199 -24.44 17.59 2.37
C ILE A 199 -23.07 16.91 2.46
N SER A 200 -22.86 16.08 3.48
CA SER A 200 -21.67 15.23 3.58
C SER A 200 -21.76 14.09 2.56
N THR A 201 -20.77 13.97 1.68
CA THR A 201 -20.71 12.83 0.76
C THR A 201 -20.02 11.66 1.41
N THR A 202 -20.64 10.48 1.42
CA THR A 202 -20.06 9.26 1.96
C THR A 202 -19.70 8.31 0.82
N TYR A 203 -18.41 8.00 0.72
CA TYR A 203 -17.87 6.97 -0.17
C TYR A 203 -17.71 5.66 0.58
N HIS A 204 -17.79 4.53 -0.12
CA HIS A 204 -17.60 3.20 0.46
C HIS A 204 -16.44 2.51 -0.23
N ARG A 205 -15.36 2.24 0.51
CA ARG A 205 -14.16 1.59 0.01
C ARG A 205 -14.19 0.11 0.37
N TYR A 206 -13.95 -0.74 -0.62
CA TYR A 206 -13.82 -2.17 -0.40
C TYR A 206 -12.49 -2.51 0.29
N TYR A 207 -12.55 -3.44 1.26
CA TYR A 207 -11.41 -4.05 1.93
C TYR A 207 -11.65 -5.54 2.13
N HIS A 208 -10.64 -6.32 1.86
CA HIS A 208 -10.50 -7.67 2.38
C HIS A 208 -9.68 -7.62 3.68
N LEU A 209 -10.29 -7.97 4.81
CA LEU A 209 -9.63 -7.99 6.11
C LEU A 209 -8.91 -9.33 6.28
N TYR A 210 -7.60 -9.31 6.30
CA TYR A 210 -6.78 -10.50 6.38
C TYR A 210 -6.84 -11.12 7.78
N ARG A 211 -7.15 -12.42 7.87
CA ARG A 211 -7.01 -13.19 9.11
C ARG A 211 -5.54 -13.53 9.39
N ASP A 212 -5.28 -13.91 10.62
CA ASP A 212 -3.96 -14.42 11.04
C ASP A 212 -3.47 -15.56 10.12
N GLY A 213 -2.27 -15.44 9.58
CA GLY A 213 -1.65 -16.41 8.68
C GLY A 213 -2.00 -16.26 7.19
N GLU A 214 -3.08 -15.60 6.82
CA GLU A 214 -3.54 -15.52 5.43
C GLU A 214 -2.58 -14.75 4.51
N LEU A 215 -1.96 -13.67 5.00
CA LEU A 215 -0.97 -12.95 4.21
C LEU A 215 0.26 -13.80 3.90
N GLN A 216 0.66 -14.67 4.85
CA GLN A 216 1.73 -15.64 4.64
C GLN A 216 1.32 -16.72 3.63
N GLU A 217 0.07 -17.20 3.68
CA GLU A 217 -0.50 -18.15 2.71
C GLU A 217 -0.45 -17.58 1.29
N ASP A 218 -0.91 -16.32 1.11
CA ASP A 218 -0.89 -15.61 -0.19
C ASP A 218 0.55 -15.40 -0.69
N ALA A 219 1.48 -15.06 0.20
CA ALA A 219 2.88 -14.86 -0.13
C ALA A 219 3.54 -16.14 -0.62
N ILE A 220 3.30 -17.27 0.06
CA ILE A 220 3.81 -18.59 -0.33
C ILE A 220 3.21 -19.00 -1.68
N ALA A 221 1.91 -18.82 -1.88
CA ALA A 221 1.24 -19.10 -3.15
C ALA A 221 1.77 -18.25 -4.32
N ALA A 222 2.27 -17.04 -4.02
CA ALA A 222 2.95 -16.18 -5.00
C ALA A 222 4.39 -16.63 -5.32
N GLY A 223 4.97 -17.59 -4.57
CA GLY A 223 6.35 -18.04 -4.73
C GLY A 223 7.36 -17.25 -3.89
N ALA A 224 6.92 -16.58 -2.84
CA ALA A 224 7.81 -15.87 -1.94
C ALA A 224 8.46 -16.78 -0.90
N ARG A 225 9.64 -16.38 -0.43
CA ARG A 225 10.21 -16.80 0.84
C ARG A 225 9.90 -15.72 1.89
N ILE A 226 9.28 -16.12 2.99
CA ILE A 226 9.02 -15.24 4.12
C ILE A 226 10.31 -15.05 4.91
N VAL A 227 10.72 -13.81 5.08
CA VAL A 227 11.90 -13.41 5.86
C VAL A 227 11.50 -13.08 7.30
N GLU A 228 10.43 -12.29 7.43
CA GLU A 228 9.89 -11.86 8.71
C GLU A 228 8.40 -11.57 8.56
N SER A 229 7.62 -11.71 9.62
CA SER A 229 6.20 -11.36 9.63
C SER A 229 5.76 -10.94 11.00
N GLY A 230 4.67 -10.20 11.09
CA GLY A 230 4.14 -9.77 12.37
C GLY A 230 2.82 -9.00 12.27
N TYR A 231 2.42 -8.49 13.41
CA TYR A 231 1.22 -7.68 13.60
C TYR A 231 1.60 -6.33 14.22
N ASP A 232 1.10 -5.25 13.65
CA ASP A 232 1.25 -3.90 14.22
C ASP A 232 -0.01 -3.07 13.98
N ARG A 233 -0.63 -2.59 15.05
CA ARG A 233 -1.74 -1.61 15.02
C ARG A 233 -2.84 -1.96 14.02
N ASP A 234 -3.48 -3.09 14.23
CA ASP A 234 -4.59 -3.59 13.41
C ASP A 234 -4.19 -3.97 11.97
N ASN A 235 -2.92 -4.32 11.75
CA ASN A 235 -2.40 -4.73 10.46
C ASN A 235 -1.51 -5.98 10.57
N TRP A 236 -1.61 -6.88 9.60
CA TRP A 236 -0.63 -7.92 9.35
C TRP A 236 0.43 -7.39 8.37
N TRP A 237 1.67 -7.81 8.56
CA TRP A 237 2.75 -7.48 7.66
C TRP A 237 3.70 -8.66 7.45
N VAL A 238 4.34 -8.66 6.28
CA VAL A 238 5.39 -9.63 5.93
C VAL A 238 6.53 -8.94 5.21
N ILE A 239 7.77 -9.38 5.50
CA ILE A 239 8.94 -9.10 4.67
C ILE A 239 9.22 -10.35 3.86
N LEU A 240 9.31 -10.17 2.55
CA LEU A 240 9.44 -11.22 1.55
C LEU A 240 10.75 -11.11 0.79
N SER A 241 11.24 -12.23 0.28
CA SER A 241 12.26 -12.27 -0.77
C SER A 241 11.87 -13.31 -1.81
N ARG A 242 12.51 -13.28 -2.97
CA ARG A 242 12.37 -14.36 -3.96
C ARG A 242 12.96 -15.65 -3.40
N GLN A 243 12.41 -16.78 -3.86
CA GLN A 243 13.04 -18.10 -3.70
C GLN A 243 14.25 -18.19 -4.64
N ASP A 244 15.23 -19.01 -4.27
CA ASP A 244 16.45 -19.27 -5.06
C ASP A 244 16.13 -20.00 -6.38
#